data_c2338c7252f4957cc15144acb5db5163
#
_entry.id   c2338c7252f4957cc15144acb5db5163
#
_cell.length_a   1.000
_cell.length_b   1.000
_cell.length_c   1.000
_cell.angle_alpha   90.00
_cell.angle_beta   90.00
_cell.angle_gamma   90.00
#
_symmetry.space_group_name_H-M   'P 1'
#
loop_
_entity.id
_entity.type
_entity.pdbx_description
1 polymer ?
#
loop_
_entity_poly.entity_id
_entity_poly.type
_entity_poly.pdbx_seq_one_letter_code
_entity_poly.pdbx_strand_id
1 'polypeptide(L)'
;MKKSQARGYLLEIVLSKLIEINGYDVIRVADGREIVTKANGLNLRGRGGFHQFDTLGKFRITPPFVYPLRLFVEAKFYSDTSKVGIDRVRMGVGILEDVNTNYSTVEMDDEELAVEKYQYHYAIFSTSGFTEAAQRFAIAHKIHLIDLSGDEYRRIIDFIKQIVDKLDYIYGGGTDCIPKDKFLTFKKFFTNIILCEQNDINEYHQEIVSLVEELRREINNRFIYLATINSPHIIPLFSNDEFNEELRRNPHQNVAITWHENQPNQWNITSRNNIVIRFTLPNLLQKYMVSDLNRIEENAIHIKESKIEKFVSSRPGPRSSRRPWWPDAGSR
;
A
#
# COMPACT_ATOMS: atom_id res chain seq x y z
N MET A 1 23.04 11.23 11.01
CA MET A 1 21.80 10.47 10.70
C MET A 1 22.02 9.01 11.07
N LYS A 2 21.24 8.44 11.98
CA LYS A 2 21.34 7.02 12.31
C LYS A 2 20.90 6.14 11.14
N LYS A 3 21.49 4.98 10.95
CA LYS A 3 21.10 4.02 9.89
C LYS A 3 19.61 3.66 9.93
N SER A 4 19.05 3.49 11.13
CA SER A 4 17.62 3.20 11.29
C SER A 4 16.71 4.29 10.70
N GLN A 5 17.08 5.56 10.91
CA GLN A 5 16.36 6.69 10.32
C GLN A 5 16.55 6.76 8.80
N ALA A 6 17.77 6.51 8.32
CA ALA A 6 18.06 6.49 6.88
C ALA A 6 17.23 5.41 6.16
N ARG A 7 17.15 4.20 6.73
CA ARG A 7 16.32 3.10 6.20
C ARG A 7 14.84 3.49 6.15
N GLY A 8 14.33 4.15 7.18
CA GLY A 8 12.95 4.66 7.20
C GLY A 8 12.69 5.62 6.02
N TYR A 9 13.55 6.62 5.83
CA TYR A 9 13.40 7.57 4.72
C TYR A 9 13.49 6.91 3.32
N LEU A 10 14.34 5.90 3.14
CA LEU A 10 14.38 5.19 1.86
C LEU A 10 13.12 4.35 1.66
N LEU A 11 12.58 3.73 2.72
CA LEU A 11 11.31 3.01 2.65
C LEU A 11 10.15 3.94 2.25
N GLU A 12 10.06 5.15 2.82
CA GLU A 12 9.03 6.14 2.44
C GLU A 12 9.05 6.43 0.93
N ILE A 13 10.23 6.58 0.33
CA ILE A 13 10.38 6.83 -1.12
C ILE A 13 9.97 5.59 -1.93
N VAL A 14 10.37 4.40 -1.50
CA VAL A 14 9.96 3.14 -2.12
C VAL A 14 8.45 2.99 -2.08
N LEU A 15 7.82 3.24 -0.93
CA LEU A 15 6.36 3.16 -0.79
C LEU A 15 5.65 4.19 -1.67
N SER A 16 6.21 5.41 -1.79
CA SER A 16 5.69 6.42 -2.73
C SER A 16 5.63 5.87 -4.16
N LYS A 17 6.70 5.19 -4.60
CA LYS A 17 6.72 4.56 -5.92
C LYS A 17 5.73 3.41 -6.04
N LEU A 18 5.65 2.56 -5.02
CA LEU A 18 4.71 1.43 -5.00
C LEU A 18 3.25 1.90 -5.11
N ILE A 19 2.89 2.97 -4.41
CA ILE A 19 1.56 3.55 -4.47
C ILE A 19 1.30 4.16 -5.86
N GLU A 20 2.29 4.85 -6.43
CA GLU A 20 2.18 5.48 -7.75
C GLU A 20 1.92 4.45 -8.86
N ILE A 21 2.66 3.34 -8.90
CA ILE A 21 2.46 2.27 -9.89
C ILE A 21 1.13 1.53 -9.69
N ASN A 22 0.53 1.63 -8.51
CA ASN A 22 -0.76 1.03 -8.17
C ASN A 22 -1.96 1.99 -8.32
N GLY A 23 -1.81 3.02 -9.12
CA GLY A 23 -2.93 3.85 -9.55
C GLY A 23 -3.21 5.07 -8.69
N TYR A 24 -2.26 5.49 -7.85
CA TYR A 24 -2.36 6.73 -7.10
C TYR A 24 -1.46 7.81 -7.67
N ASP A 25 -1.94 9.04 -7.66
CA ASP A 25 -1.10 10.22 -7.84
C ASP A 25 -0.54 10.62 -6.47
N VAL A 26 0.78 10.49 -6.32
CA VAL A 26 1.45 10.81 -5.06
C VAL A 26 1.63 12.31 -4.93
N ILE A 27 1.21 12.86 -3.80
CA ILE A 27 1.29 14.28 -3.50
C ILE A 27 2.68 14.59 -2.95
N ARG A 28 3.45 15.38 -3.71
CA ARG A 28 4.85 15.72 -3.39
C ARG A 28 5.08 17.20 -3.12
N VAL A 29 4.07 18.02 -3.38
CA VAL A 29 4.16 19.49 -3.27
C VAL A 29 3.01 19.99 -2.41
N ALA A 30 3.31 20.96 -1.56
CA ALA A 30 2.29 21.68 -0.79
C ALA A 30 1.42 22.53 -1.73
N ASP A 31 0.10 22.55 -1.47
CA ASP A 31 -0.86 23.42 -2.16
C ASP A 31 -1.13 24.74 -1.39
N GLY A 32 -0.52 24.87 -0.21
CA GLY A 32 -0.65 26.03 0.67
C GLY A 32 -2.00 26.12 1.41
N ARG A 33 -2.94 25.21 1.16
CA ARG A 33 -4.27 25.18 1.76
C ARG A 33 -4.48 23.93 2.62
N GLU A 34 -4.57 22.79 2.00
CA GLU A 34 -4.75 21.50 2.69
C GLU A 34 -3.41 20.87 3.04
N ILE A 35 -2.43 21.03 2.16
CA ILE A 35 -1.10 20.47 2.32
C ILE A 35 -0.11 21.60 2.49
N VAL A 36 0.59 21.58 3.61
CA VAL A 36 1.56 22.61 3.98
C VAL A 36 2.93 21.98 4.24
N THR A 37 3.99 22.74 3.96
CA THR A 37 5.35 22.36 4.33
C THR A 37 5.66 22.88 5.72
N LYS A 38 6.05 21.98 6.64
CA LYS A 38 6.57 22.31 7.97
C LYS A 38 8.02 21.83 8.11
N ALA A 39 8.64 22.10 9.25
CA ALA A 39 10.03 21.70 9.53
C ALA A 39 10.25 20.18 9.42
N ASN A 40 9.20 19.37 9.66
CA ASN A 40 9.20 17.91 9.60
C ASN A 40 8.77 17.34 8.24
N GLY A 41 8.49 18.18 7.24
CA GLY A 41 8.05 17.76 5.91
C GLY A 41 6.65 18.20 5.53
N LEU A 42 6.00 17.47 4.62
CA LEU A 42 4.63 17.72 4.20
C LEU A 42 3.65 17.29 5.29
N ASN A 43 2.67 18.15 5.52
CA ASN A 43 1.62 17.91 6.49
C ASN A 43 0.25 18.15 5.86
N LEU A 44 -0.70 17.28 6.17
CA LEU A 44 -2.09 17.41 5.79
C LEU A 44 -2.87 18.13 6.89
N ARG A 45 -3.71 19.07 6.50
CA ARG A 45 -4.59 19.78 7.41
C ARG A 45 -5.78 18.89 7.78
N GLY A 46 -5.93 18.61 9.07
CA GLY A 46 -7.15 18.06 9.64
C GLY A 46 -8.05 19.16 10.20
N ARG A 47 -9.16 18.78 10.81
CA ARG A 47 -10.09 19.69 11.49
C ARG A 47 -9.45 20.37 12.70
N GLY A 48 -8.72 19.59 13.52
CA GLY A 48 -8.10 20.07 14.75
C GLY A 48 -6.61 20.31 14.65
N GLY A 49 -5.93 19.84 13.62
CA GLY A 49 -4.48 19.92 13.53
C GLY A 49 -3.89 19.67 12.16
N PHE A 50 -2.55 19.56 12.15
CA PHE A 50 -1.79 19.17 10.97
C PHE A 50 -1.09 17.85 11.22
N HIS A 51 -1.21 16.94 10.31
CA HIS A 51 -0.65 15.58 10.40
C HIS A 51 0.43 15.37 9.34
N GLN A 52 1.64 15.08 9.80
CA GLN A 52 2.70 14.65 8.91
C GLN A 52 2.33 13.29 8.31
N PHE A 53 2.61 13.12 7.04
CA PHE A 53 2.51 11.85 6.35
C PHE A 53 3.85 11.46 5.71
N ASP A 54 4.13 10.17 5.64
CA ASP A 54 5.30 9.67 4.93
C ASP A 54 5.00 9.65 3.42
N THR A 55 3.78 9.28 3.06
CA THR A 55 3.26 9.37 1.69
C THR A 55 1.76 9.65 1.71
N LEU A 56 1.28 10.47 0.79
CA LEU A 56 -0.14 10.72 0.55
C LEU A 56 -0.45 10.51 -0.93
N GLY A 57 -1.32 9.55 -1.23
CA GLY A 57 -1.75 9.22 -2.58
C GLY A 57 -3.20 9.62 -2.82
N LYS A 58 -3.50 10.23 -3.98
CA LYS A 58 -4.86 10.41 -4.49
C LYS A 58 -5.13 9.33 -5.53
N PHE A 59 -6.18 8.54 -5.33
CA PHE A 59 -6.53 7.50 -6.30
C PHE A 59 -6.98 8.14 -7.62
N ARG A 60 -6.45 7.65 -8.76
CA ARG A 60 -6.68 8.25 -10.09
C ARG A 60 -8.10 8.07 -10.58
N ILE A 61 -8.74 6.96 -10.21
CA ILE A 61 -10.08 6.61 -10.65
C ILE A 61 -11.02 6.69 -9.45
N THR A 62 -11.93 7.66 -9.47
CA THR A 62 -12.98 7.75 -8.46
C THR A 62 -14.16 6.89 -8.90
N PRO A 63 -14.52 5.82 -8.15
CA PRO A 63 -15.71 5.06 -8.44
C PRO A 63 -16.97 5.95 -8.40
N PRO A 64 -18.01 5.66 -9.18
CA PRO A 64 -19.28 6.37 -9.09
C PRO A 64 -19.83 6.33 -7.65
N PHE A 65 -20.47 7.43 -7.23
CA PHE A 65 -21.12 7.57 -5.90
C PHE A 65 -20.18 7.53 -4.68
N VAL A 66 -18.87 7.77 -4.91
CA VAL A 66 -17.85 7.84 -3.84
C VAL A 66 -17.08 9.15 -3.98
N TYR A 67 -16.73 9.78 -2.88
CA TYR A 67 -15.81 10.91 -2.89
C TYR A 67 -14.40 10.50 -3.37
N PRO A 68 -13.62 11.40 -3.96
CA PRO A 68 -12.25 11.10 -4.35
C PRO A 68 -11.45 10.54 -3.18
N LEU A 69 -10.86 9.37 -3.38
CA LEU A 69 -10.15 8.64 -2.33
C LEU A 69 -8.72 9.12 -2.21
N ARG A 70 -8.28 9.36 -0.97
CA ARG A 70 -6.89 9.60 -0.60
C ARG A 70 -6.40 8.54 0.38
N LEU A 71 -5.19 8.04 0.14
CA LEU A 71 -4.51 7.08 1.01
C LEU A 71 -3.40 7.80 1.79
N PHE A 72 -3.60 7.91 3.10
CA PHE A 72 -2.58 8.37 4.04
C PHE A 72 -1.70 7.18 4.44
N VAL A 73 -0.40 7.27 4.21
CA VAL A 73 0.55 6.18 4.43
C VAL A 73 1.55 6.53 5.49
N GLU A 74 1.75 5.61 6.41
CA GLU A 74 2.79 5.63 7.43
C GLU A 74 3.73 4.43 7.23
N ALA A 75 5.04 4.68 7.19
CA ALA A 75 6.10 3.69 7.01
C ALA A 75 6.81 3.39 8.34
N LYS A 76 6.95 2.13 8.68
CA LYS A 76 7.70 1.69 9.88
C LYS A 76 8.79 0.70 9.48
N PHE A 77 10.03 1.21 9.48
CA PHE A 77 11.22 0.36 9.30
C PHE A 77 11.76 -0.02 10.67
N TYR A 78 11.37 -1.18 11.17
CA TYR A 78 11.82 -1.70 12.46
C TYR A 78 12.71 -2.93 12.25
N SER A 79 13.46 -3.30 13.28
CA SER A 79 14.18 -4.57 13.33
C SER A 79 13.18 -5.73 13.43
N ASP A 80 13.58 -6.90 12.98
CA ASP A 80 12.71 -8.09 12.90
C ASP A 80 12.11 -8.50 14.27
N THR A 81 12.69 -8.02 15.37
CA THR A 81 12.21 -8.28 16.75
C THR A 81 11.18 -7.26 17.26
N SER A 82 10.99 -6.14 16.58
CA SER A 82 10.18 -5.01 17.08
C SER A 82 8.93 -4.82 16.25
N LYS A 83 7.84 -5.50 16.59
CA LYS A 83 6.54 -5.37 15.92
C LYS A 83 5.85 -4.04 16.19
N VAL A 84 5.07 -3.56 15.23
CA VAL A 84 4.23 -2.38 15.41
C VAL A 84 3.10 -2.68 16.40
N GLY A 85 3.04 -1.88 17.47
CA GLY A 85 2.06 -2.01 18.55
C GLY A 85 0.75 -1.26 18.29
N ILE A 86 -0.23 -1.50 19.17
CA ILE A 86 -1.57 -0.90 19.10
C ILE A 86 -1.56 0.63 19.13
N ASP A 87 -0.58 1.25 19.81
CA ASP A 87 -0.54 2.71 19.96
C ASP A 87 -0.36 3.43 18.63
N ARG A 88 0.37 2.83 17.69
CA ARG A 88 0.51 3.37 16.33
C ARG A 88 -0.80 3.31 15.57
N VAL A 89 -1.56 2.24 15.74
CA VAL A 89 -2.87 2.10 15.10
C VAL A 89 -3.88 3.07 15.70
N ARG A 90 -3.88 3.26 17.02
CA ARG A 90 -4.71 4.27 17.71
C ARG A 90 -4.43 5.68 17.22
N MET A 91 -3.16 6.02 17.06
CA MET A 91 -2.77 7.31 16.47
C MET A 91 -3.30 7.47 15.05
N GLY A 92 -3.20 6.42 14.23
CA GLY A 92 -3.75 6.41 12.88
C GLY A 92 -5.27 6.62 12.84
N VAL A 93 -6.01 6.02 13.78
CA VAL A 93 -7.46 6.25 13.91
C VAL A 93 -7.76 7.72 14.22
N GLY A 94 -7.03 8.31 15.17
CA GLY A 94 -7.20 9.74 15.52
C GLY A 94 -6.90 10.67 14.35
N ILE A 95 -5.83 10.39 13.59
CA ILE A 95 -5.49 11.15 12.38
C ILE A 95 -6.59 10.99 11.33
N LEU A 96 -7.03 9.76 11.08
CA LEU A 96 -8.06 9.47 10.07
C LEU A 96 -9.37 10.19 10.38
N GLU A 97 -9.80 10.19 11.64
CA GLU A 97 -10.99 10.91 12.09
C GLU A 97 -10.84 12.42 11.88
N ASP A 98 -9.71 12.99 12.28
CA ASP A 98 -9.46 14.44 12.17
C ASP A 98 -9.42 14.92 10.71
N VAL A 99 -8.84 14.14 9.79
CA VAL A 99 -8.77 14.52 8.36
C VAL A 99 -10.08 14.28 7.63
N ASN A 100 -10.86 13.24 7.97
CA ASN A 100 -12.15 12.96 7.37
C ASN A 100 -13.25 13.93 7.86
N THR A 101 -13.10 14.49 9.03
CA THR A 101 -14.04 15.51 9.57
C THR A 101 -13.66 16.95 9.21
N ASN A 102 -12.64 17.13 8.37
CA ASN A 102 -12.23 18.45 7.89
C ASN A 102 -13.03 18.85 6.64
N TYR A 103 -14.26 19.26 6.82
CA TYR A 103 -15.17 19.68 5.75
C TYR A 103 -14.76 21.02 5.12
N SER A 104 -15.17 21.22 3.86
CA SER A 104 -15.18 22.55 3.22
C SER A 104 -16.53 23.19 3.39
N THR A 105 -16.56 24.49 3.58
CA THR A 105 -17.78 25.27 3.46
C THR A 105 -17.99 25.68 2.01
N VAL A 106 -19.18 25.42 1.50
CA VAL A 106 -19.67 25.86 0.19
C VAL A 106 -20.92 26.69 0.43
N GLU A 107 -20.96 27.89 -0.13
CA GLU A 107 -22.13 28.76 -0.08
C GLU A 107 -23.06 28.41 -1.26
N MET A 108 -24.31 28.05 -0.95
CA MET A 108 -25.34 27.73 -1.91
C MET A 108 -26.67 28.36 -1.47
N ASP A 109 -27.23 29.22 -2.31
CA ASP A 109 -28.55 29.84 -2.06
C ASP A 109 -28.65 30.55 -0.68
N ASP A 110 -27.62 31.32 -0.33
CA ASP A 110 -27.46 32.03 0.96
C ASP A 110 -27.30 31.11 2.20
N GLU A 111 -27.07 29.80 2.00
CA GLU A 111 -26.77 28.85 3.05
C GLU A 111 -25.33 28.31 2.98
N GLU A 112 -24.65 28.20 4.13
CA GLU A 112 -23.35 27.55 4.23
C GLU A 112 -23.51 26.04 4.45
N LEU A 113 -23.01 25.24 3.50
CA LEU A 113 -23.00 23.80 3.60
C LEU A 113 -21.60 23.26 3.85
N ALA A 114 -21.47 22.38 4.82
CA ALA A 114 -20.24 21.61 5.05
C ALA A 114 -20.20 20.41 4.11
N VAL A 115 -19.20 20.37 3.22
CA VAL A 115 -19.07 19.34 2.19
C VAL A 115 -17.77 18.57 2.37
N GLU A 116 -17.82 17.25 2.30
CA GLU A 116 -16.62 16.42 2.21
C GLU A 116 -15.90 16.65 0.88
N LYS A 117 -14.58 16.77 0.93
CA LYS A 117 -13.74 16.89 -0.29
C LYS A 117 -13.19 15.56 -0.75
N TYR A 118 -12.74 14.76 0.21
CA TYR A 118 -12.05 13.49 0.00
C TYR A 118 -12.47 12.50 1.07
N GLN A 119 -12.44 11.24 0.68
CA GLN A 119 -12.49 10.13 1.64
C GLN A 119 -11.06 9.65 1.89
N TYR A 120 -10.60 9.78 3.13
CA TYR A 120 -9.27 9.34 3.51
C TYR A 120 -9.31 7.91 4.05
N HIS A 121 -8.34 7.13 3.62
CA HIS A 121 -7.99 5.83 4.18
C HIS A 121 -6.60 5.92 4.79
N TYR A 122 -6.32 5.08 5.79
CA TYR A 122 -5.03 5.07 6.49
C TYR A 122 -4.38 3.71 6.38
N ALA A 123 -3.13 3.68 5.95
CA ALA A 123 -2.35 2.46 5.80
C ALA A 123 -1.02 2.55 6.56
N ILE A 124 -0.69 1.52 7.32
CA ILE A 124 0.59 1.37 8.02
C ILE A 124 1.35 0.23 7.35
N PHE A 125 2.51 0.54 6.80
CA PHE A 125 3.46 -0.44 6.25
C PHE A 125 4.53 -0.73 7.29
N SER A 126 4.79 -2.01 7.57
CA SER A 126 5.78 -2.43 8.57
C SER A 126 6.71 -3.50 8.05
N THR A 127 8.02 -3.31 8.21
CA THR A 127 9.04 -4.33 7.85
C THR A 127 9.18 -5.45 8.89
N SER A 128 8.50 -5.35 10.03
CA SER A 128 8.59 -6.29 11.15
C SER A 128 7.26 -6.88 11.59
N GLY A 129 6.19 -6.58 10.83
CA GLY A 129 4.84 -7.01 11.15
C GLY A 129 4.19 -6.27 12.32
N PHE A 130 3.11 -6.83 12.84
CA PHE A 130 2.20 -6.19 13.80
C PHE A 130 1.90 -7.10 14.97
N THR A 131 1.71 -6.50 16.16
CA THR A 131 1.23 -7.26 17.33
C THR A 131 -0.23 -7.68 17.12
N GLU A 132 -0.66 -8.73 17.80
CA GLU A 132 -2.05 -9.20 17.74
C GLU A 132 -3.06 -8.11 18.14
N ALA A 133 -2.74 -7.36 19.19
CA ALA A 133 -3.58 -6.24 19.64
C ALA A 133 -3.71 -5.14 18.58
N ALA A 134 -2.62 -4.83 17.86
CA ALA A 134 -2.63 -3.88 16.76
C ALA A 134 -3.53 -4.36 15.61
N GLN A 135 -3.44 -5.65 15.24
CA GLN A 135 -4.24 -6.25 14.18
C GLN A 135 -5.74 -6.23 14.52
N ARG A 136 -6.12 -6.64 15.74
CA ARG A 136 -7.53 -6.61 16.19
C ARG A 136 -8.09 -5.20 16.13
N PHE A 137 -7.34 -4.24 16.63
CA PHE A 137 -7.79 -2.86 16.68
C PHE A 137 -7.88 -2.25 15.27
N ALA A 138 -6.96 -2.55 14.38
CA ALA A 138 -6.96 -2.09 13.00
C ALA A 138 -8.18 -2.61 12.21
N ILE A 139 -8.51 -3.89 12.35
CA ILE A 139 -9.69 -4.50 11.72
C ILE A 139 -10.95 -3.77 12.18
N ALA A 140 -11.10 -3.54 13.48
CA ALA A 140 -12.28 -2.85 14.05
C ALA A 140 -12.42 -1.40 13.55
N HIS A 141 -11.31 -0.71 13.30
CA HIS A 141 -11.28 0.71 12.95
C HIS A 141 -10.93 1.00 11.48
N LYS A 142 -10.94 -0.02 10.61
CA LYS A 142 -10.69 0.11 9.17
C LYS A 142 -9.33 0.73 8.82
N ILE A 143 -8.31 0.46 9.66
CA ILE A 143 -6.92 0.81 9.36
C ILE A 143 -6.29 -0.33 8.58
N HIS A 144 -5.63 -0.02 7.46
CA HIS A 144 -4.97 -1.01 6.64
C HIS A 144 -3.58 -1.32 7.20
N LEU A 145 -3.33 -2.58 7.53
CA LEU A 145 -2.01 -3.04 7.96
C LEU A 145 -1.35 -3.84 6.85
N ILE A 146 -0.23 -3.35 6.35
CA ILE A 146 0.54 -3.99 5.29
C ILE A 146 1.83 -4.52 5.88
N ASP A 147 1.92 -5.85 5.96
CA ASP A 147 3.07 -6.56 6.52
C ASP A 147 4.11 -6.84 5.43
N LEU A 148 5.25 -6.18 5.53
CA LEU A 148 6.39 -6.34 4.64
C LEU A 148 7.44 -7.32 5.22
N SER A 149 7.14 -8.04 6.31
CA SER A 149 8.06 -9.00 6.90
C SER A 149 8.12 -10.34 6.16
N GLY A 150 7.21 -10.56 5.19
CA GLY A 150 7.17 -11.76 4.38
C GLY A 150 8.38 -11.92 3.47
N ASP A 151 8.67 -13.17 3.09
CA ASP A 151 9.81 -13.51 2.23
C ASP A 151 9.73 -12.84 0.86
N GLU A 152 8.53 -12.57 0.38
CA GLU A 152 8.26 -11.88 -0.88
C GLU A 152 8.79 -10.43 -0.91
N TYR A 153 8.87 -9.77 0.26
CA TYR A 153 9.38 -8.40 0.37
C TYR A 153 10.84 -8.33 0.80
N ARG A 154 11.42 -9.46 1.24
CA ARG A 154 12.76 -9.53 1.80
C ARG A 154 13.78 -8.85 0.90
N ARG A 155 13.68 -9.07 -0.39
CA ARG A 155 14.63 -8.53 -1.38
C ARG A 155 14.64 -7.00 -1.40
N ILE A 156 13.48 -6.34 -1.36
CA ILE A 156 13.37 -4.88 -1.28
C ILE A 156 13.98 -4.37 0.03
N ILE A 157 13.66 -5.02 1.13
CA ILE A 157 14.17 -4.64 2.47
C ILE A 157 15.69 -4.80 2.53
N ASP A 158 16.23 -5.88 1.97
CA ASP A 158 17.67 -6.13 1.93
C ASP A 158 18.41 -5.12 1.05
N PHE A 159 17.86 -4.71 -0.08
CA PHE A 159 18.44 -3.62 -0.87
C PHE A 159 18.49 -2.31 -0.08
N ILE A 160 17.42 -1.95 0.62
CA ILE A 160 17.42 -0.75 1.47
C ILE A 160 18.49 -0.85 2.57
N LYS A 161 18.62 -2.02 3.22
CA LYS A 161 19.66 -2.26 4.23
C LYS A 161 21.06 -2.12 3.62
N GLN A 162 21.34 -2.80 2.51
CA GLN A 162 22.64 -2.77 1.83
C GLN A 162 23.04 -1.36 1.37
N ILE A 163 22.11 -0.61 0.78
CA ILE A 163 22.33 0.78 0.36
C ILE A 163 22.74 1.64 1.56
N VAL A 164 22.01 1.56 2.68
CA VAL A 164 22.31 2.34 3.87
C VAL A 164 23.61 1.90 4.53
N ASP A 165 23.90 0.60 4.57
CA ASP A 165 25.14 0.08 5.12
C ASP A 165 26.36 0.51 4.27
N LYS A 166 26.22 0.56 2.94
CA LYS A 166 27.25 1.07 2.05
C LYS A 166 27.46 2.57 2.22
N LEU A 167 26.40 3.34 2.39
CA LEU A 167 26.50 4.78 2.69
C LEU A 167 27.21 5.04 4.02
N ASP A 168 26.91 4.27 5.06
CA ASP A 168 27.60 4.38 6.34
C ASP A 168 29.07 3.99 6.23
N TYR A 169 29.38 2.93 5.50
CA TYR A 169 30.77 2.53 5.26
C TYR A 169 31.57 3.63 4.56
N ILE A 170 31.02 4.23 3.48
CA ILE A 170 31.73 5.23 2.65
C ILE A 170 31.82 6.59 3.35
N TYR A 171 30.76 7.04 3.98
CA TYR A 171 30.65 8.41 4.51
C TYR A 171 30.65 8.48 6.04
N GLY A 172 30.27 7.44 6.73
CA GLY A 172 30.19 7.35 8.18
C GLY A 172 31.30 6.55 8.84
N GLY A 173 32.18 5.93 8.06
CA GLY A 173 33.26 5.09 8.58
C GLY A 173 32.80 3.85 9.34
N GLY A 174 31.58 3.35 9.07
CA GLY A 174 31.01 2.18 9.73
C GLY A 174 30.56 2.43 11.19
N THR A 175 30.26 3.67 11.55
CA THR A 175 29.90 4.07 12.92
C THR A 175 28.39 4.05 13.20
N ASP A 176 27.57 3.47 12.32
CA ASP A 176 26.10 3.53 12.34
C ASP A 176 25.52 4.95 12.24
N CYS A 177 26.33 5.91 11.79
CA CYS A 177 25.97 7.31 11.69
C CYS A 177 26.48 7.96 10.40
N ILE A 178 25.58 8.18 9.45
CA ILE A 178 25.86 8.86 8.17
C ILE A 178 25.82 10.39 8.39
N PRO A 179 26.78 11.19 7.89
CA PRO A 179 26.69 12.65 7.92
C PRO A 179 25.39 13.14 7.26
N LYS A 180 24.72 14.07 7.93
CA LYS A 180 23.36 14.49 7.54
C LYS A 180 23.32 15.12 6.13
N ASP A 181 24.31 15.94 5.81
CA ASP A 181 24.45 16.57 4.48
C ASP A 181 24.61 15.52 3.37
N LYS A 182 25.48 14.52 3.60
CA LYS A 182 25.71 13.42 2.65
C LYS A 182 24.44 12.58 2.44
N PHE A 183 23.72 12.29 3.53
CA PHE A 183 22.45 11.58 3.41
C PHE A 183 21.39 12.38 2.68
N LEU A 184 21.25 13.69 2.94
CA LEU A 184 20.26 14.53 2.27
C LEU A 184 20.54 14.65 0.75
N THR A 185 21.80 14.76 0.36
CA THR A 185 22.20 14.74 -1.05
C THR A 185 21.87 13.39 -1.68
N PHE A 186 22.23 12.30 -1.01
CA PHE A 186 21.89 10.95 -1.46
C PHE A 186 20.38 10.73 -1.55
N LYS A 187 19.60 11.20 -0.56
CA LYS A 187 18.14 11.11 -0.59
C LYS A 187 17.55 11.74 -1.84
N LYS A 188 18.06 12.90 -2.28
CA LYS A 188 17.63 13.53 -3.54
C LYS A 188 17.94 12.64 -4.75
N PHE A 189 19.16 12.15 -4.86
CA PHE A 189 19.57 11.21 -5.89
C PHE A 189 18.70 9.95 -5.92
N PHE A 190 18.50 9.31 -4.77
CA PHE A 190 17.66 8.13 -4.63
C PHE A 190 16.21 8.41 -5.06
N THR A 191 15.65 9.54 -4.65
CA THR A 191 14.32 9.99 -5.05
C THR A 191 14.23 10.12 -6.57
N ASN A 192 15.19 10.76 -7.20
CA ASN A 192 15.20 10.96 -8.65
C ASN A 192 15.24 9.62 -9.41
N ILE A 193 16.07 8.68 -8.99
CA ILE A 193 16.15 7.37 -9.65
C ILE A 193 14.88 6.55 -9.42
N ILE A 194 14.42 6.43 -8.19
CA ILE A 194 13.27 5.58 -7.86
C ILE A 194 11.99 6.13 -8.46
N LEU A 195 11.79 7.43 -8.46
CA LEU A 195 10.59 8.06 -9.00
C LEU A 195 10.69 8.39 -10.50
N CYS A 196 11.79 8.06 -11.16
CA CYS A 196 12.05 8.26 -12.60
C CYS A 196 12.09 9.73 -13.05
N GLU A 197 12.49 10.63 -12.18
CA GLU A 197 12.43 12.07 -12.48
C GLU A 197 13.70 12.59 -13.17
N GLN A 198 14.88 11.96 -13.06
CA GLN A 198 16.09 12.24 -13.86
C GLN A 198 17.27 11.32 -13.49
N ASN A 199 18.15 11.03 -14.44
CA ASN A 199 19.33 10.18 -14.27
C ASN A 199 20.62 11.05 -14.16
N ASP A 200 20.86 11.73 -13.07
CA ASP A 200 22.17 12.29 -12.77
C ASP A 200 23.03 11.24 -12.03
N ILE A 201 23.63 10.33 -12.81
CA ILE A 201 24.34 9.15 -12.30
C ILE A 201 25.80 9.47 -11.86
N ASN A 202 26.32 10.65 -12.17
CA ASN A 202 27.77 10.89 -12.18
C ASN A 202 28.45 11.19 -10.83
N GLU A 203 27.70 11.31 -9.72
CA GLU A 203 28.28 11.76 -8.45
C GLU A 203 28.50 10.67 -7.38
N TYR A 204 28.05 9.43 -7.62
CA TYR A 204 28.07 8.37 -6.60
C TYR A 204 28.92 7.16 -6.99
N HIS A 205 29.40 6.45 -5.99
CA HIS A 205 30.11 5.19 -6.19
C HIS A 205 29.24 4.21 -7.00
N GLN A 206 29.86 3.59 -8.01
CA GLN A 206 29.19 2.68 -8.95
C GLN A 206 28.40 1.56 -8.23
N GLU A 207 28.93 1.05 -7.12
CA GLU A 207 28.25 0.01 -6.34
C GLU A 207 26.92 0.46 -5.73
N ILE A 208 26.84 1.72 -5.25
CA ILE A 208 25.58 2.28 -4.73
C ILE A 208 24.60 2.48 -5.87
N VAL A 209 25.07 3.01 -6.99
CA VAL A 209 24.23 3.21 -8.18
C VAL A 209 23.63 1.89 -8.64
N SER A 210 24.45 0.82 -8.72
CA SER A 210 23.97 -0.52 -9.11
C SER A 210 22.89 -1.05 -8.17
N LEU A 211 23.08 -0.91 -6.86
CA LEU A 211 22.07 -1.34 -5.87
C LEU A 211 20.75 -0.56 -6.00
N VAL A 212 20.81 0.74 -6.25
CA VAL A 212 19.61 1.57 -6.42
C VAL A 212 18.88 1.22 -7.72
N GLU A 213 19.62 0.97 -8.80
CA GLU A 213 19.02 0.55 -10.08
C GLU A 213 18.43 -0.87 -10.02
N GLU A 214 19.03 -1.78 -9.25
CA GLU A 214 18.48 -3.10 -9.03
C GLU A 214 17.19 -3.02 -8.20
N LEU A 215 17.19 -2.22 -7.14
CA LEU A 215 15.98 -1.95 -6.35
C LEU A 215 14.86 -1.35 -7.22
N ARG A 216 15.19 -0.37 -8.06
CA ARG A 216 14.24 0.24 -9.00
C ARG A 216 13.61 -0.79 -9.94
N ARG A 217 14.43 -1.69 -10.51
CA ARG A 217 13.93 -2.77 -11.39
C ARG A 217 13.01 -3.71 -10.63
N GLU A 218 13.38 -4.07 -9.40
CA GLU A 218 12.57 -4.93 -8.54
C GLU A 218 11.20 -4.29 -8.24
N ILE A 219 11.16 -3.00 -7.90
CA ILE A 219 9.91 -2.28 -7.61
C ILE A 219 9.01 -2.19 -8.85
N ASN A 220 9.58 -1.80 -10.00
CA ASN A 220 8.77 -1.50 -11.19
C ASN A 220 8.15 -2.75 -11.82
N ASN A 221 8.75 -3.92 -11.65
CA ASN A 221 8.35 -5.11 -12.39
C ASN A 221 7.42 -6.05 -11.61
N ARG A 222 7.29 -5.89 -10.28
CA ARG A 222 6.74 -6.98 -9.46
C ARG A 222 5.65 -6.62 -8.48
N PHE A 223 5.31 -5.34 -8.32
CA PHE A 223 4.40 -4.95 -7.24
C PHE A 223 2.98 -4.67 -7.76
N ILE A 224 2.01 -5.37 -7.21
CA ILE A 224 0.58 -5.15 -7.46
C ILE A 224 -0.19 -5.13 -6.13
N TYR A 225 -1.36 -4.50 -6.13
CA TYR A 225 -2.29 -4.58 -5.01
C TYR A 225 -3.51 -5.41 -5.38
N LEU A 226 -3.90 -6.30 -4.50
CA LEU A 226 -5.21 -6.91 -4.52
C LEU A 226 -6.12 -6.10 -3.59
N ALA A 227 -7.07 -5.39 -4.17
CA ALA A 227 -8.15 -4.77 -3.42
C ALA A 227 -9.38 -5.66 -3.52
N THR A 228 -9.94 -6.07 -2.39
CA THR A 228 -11.17 -6.85 -2.38
C THR A 228 -12.38 -5.91 -2.40
N ILE A 229 -13.31 -6.13 -3.32
CA ILE A 229 -14.57 -5.36 -3.37
C ILE A 229 -15.36 -5.66 -2.10
N ASN A 230 -15.89 -4.62 -1.47
CA ASN A 230 -16.62 -4.69 -0.19
C ASN A 230 -15.78 -5.16 1.02
N SER A 231 -14.45 -5.16 0.90
CA SER A 231 -13.56 -5.36 2.02
C SER A 231 -12.69 -4.12 2.23
N PRO A 232 -12.45 -3.70 3.47
CA PRO A 232 -11.55 -2.58 3.75
C PRO A 232 -10.07 -2.97 3.58
N HIS A 233 -9.77 -4.20 3.21
CA HIS A 233 -8.40 -4.69 3.19
C HIS A 233 -7.77 -4.58 1.80
N ILE A 234 -6.58 -4.01 1.76
CA ILE A 234 -5.70 -3.98 0.61
C ILE A 234 -4.56 -4.97 0.90
N ILE A 235 -4.36 -5.90 0.01
CA ILE A 235 -3.31 -6.91 0.13
C ILE A 235 -2.25 -6.58 -0.92
N PRO A 236 -1.04 -6.18 -0.52
CA PRO A 236 0.06 -6.02 -1.46
C PRO A 236 0.52 -7.39 -1.92
N LEU A 237 0.76 -7.52 -3.22
CA LEU A 237 1.21 -8.75 -3.85
C LEU A 237 2.52 -8.51 -4.58
N PHE A 238 3.36 -9.51 -4.59
CA PHE A 238 4.56 -9.53 -5.41
C PHE A 238 4.26 -10.34 -6.68
N SER A 239 4.11 -9.64 -7.79
CA SER A 239 3.86 -10.25 -9.09
C SER A 239 5.16 -10.73 -9.74
N ASN A 240 5.06 -11.63 -10.69
CA ASN A 240 6.14 -11.97 -11.62
C ASN A 240 5.82 -11.43 -13.03
N ASP A 241 6.81 -11.44 -13.91
CA ASP A 241 6.66 -10.88 -15.26
C ASP A 241 5.59 -11.62 -16.07
N GLU A 242 5.48 -12.95 -15.89
CA GLU A 242 4.50 -13.79 -16.57
C GLU A 242 3.07 -13.41 -16.17
N PHE A 243 2.82 -13.19 -14.88
CA PHE A 243 1.50 -12.79 -14.39
C PHE A 243 1.16 -11.36 -14.83
N ASN A 244 2.13 -10.46 -14.84
CA ASN A 244 1.94 -9.10 -15.32
C ASN A 244 1.60 -9.07 -16.81
N GLU A 245 2.26 -9.89 -17.62
CA GLU A 245 1.91 -10.02 -19.04
C GLU A 245 0.53 -10.63 -19.24
N GLU A 246 0.16 -11.63 -18.45
CA GLU A 246 -1.17 -12.21 -18.50
C GLU A 246 -2.25 -11.18 -18.14
N LEU A 247 -2.04 -10.38 -17.09
CA LEU A 247 -2.94 -9.28 -16.71
C LEU A 247 -3.07 -8.21 -17.80
N ARG A 248 -1.98 -7.88 -18.50
CA ARG A 248 -2.03 -6.93 -19.62
C ARG A 248 -2.84 -7.47 -20.80
N ARG A 249 -2.72 -8.77 -21.09
CA ARG A 249 -3.46 -9.42 -22.19
C ARG A 249 -4.92 -9.66 -21.85
N ASN A 250 -5.19 -9.98 -20.59
CA ASN A 250 -6.53 -10.32 -20.10
C ASN A 250 -6.75 -9.72 -18.69
N PRO A 251 -7.09 -8.42 -18.61
CA PRO A 251 -7.26 -7.72 -17.33
C PRO A 251 -8.47 -8.22 -16.52
N HIS A 252 -9.40 -8.90 -17.16
CA HIS A 252 -10.59 -9.47 -16.51
C HIS A 252 -10.52 -11.00 -16.57
N GLN A 253 -9.86 -11.60 -15.60
CA GLN A 253 -9.74 -13.04 -15.51
C GLN A 253 -10.13 -13.54 -14.12
N ASN A 254 -10.58 -14.78 -14.09
CA ASN A 254 -10.80 -15.48 -12.85
C ASN A 254 -9.46 -15.97 -12.29
N VAL A 255 -9.24 -15.78 -11.01
CA VAL A 255 -8.10 -16.29 -10.28
C VAL A 255 -8.57 -17.19 -9.13
N ALA A 256 -7.82 -18.24 -8.82
CA ALA A 256 -8.04 -19.04 -7.62
C ALA A 256 -7.17 -18.53 -6.48
N ILE A 257 -7.78 -18.33 -5.32
CA ILE A 257 -7.05 -18.00 -4.09
C ILE A 257 -7.07 -19.25 -3.20
N THR A 258 -5.90 -19.70 -2.80
CA THR A 258 -5.73 -20.90 -1.96
C THR A 258 -4.80 -20.61 -0.80
N TRP A 259 -4.99 -21.31 0.32
CA TRP A 259 -4.07 -21.33 1.45
C TRP A 259 -3.77 -22.77 1.84
N HIS A 260 -2.67 -22.96 2.56
CA HIS A 260 -2.31 -24.29 3.06
C HIS A 260 -2.42 -24.31 4.58
N GLU A 261 -3.16 -25.26 5.12
CA GLU A 261 -3.32 -25.44 6.57
C GLU A 261 -1.98 -25.63 7.30
N ASN A 262 -1.04 -26.32 6.66
CA ASN A 262 0.29 -26.60 7.22
C ASN A 262 1.30 -25.42 7.09
N GLN A 263 0.94 -24.37 6.39
CA GLN A 263 1.74 -23.16 6.23
C GLN A 263 0.87 -21.93 6.55
N PRO A 264 0.56 -21.72 7.83
CA PRO A 264 -0.27 -20.61 8.24
C PRO A 264 0.38 -19.30 7.75
N ASN A 265 -0.45 -18.42 7.22
CA ASN A 265 -0.11 -17.13 6.64
C ASN A 265 0.37 -17.14 5.18
N GLN A 266 0.62 -18.28 4.56
CA GLN A 266 1.00 -18.32 3.14
C GLN A 266 -0.22 -18.57 2.27
N TRP A 267 -0.45 -17.64 1.34
CA TRP A 267 -1.53 -17.65 0.37
C TRP A 267 -0.99 -17.67 -1.04
N ASN A 268 -1.75 -18.27 -1.95
CA ASN A 268 -1.43 -18.28 -3.36
C ASN A 268 -2.59 -17.70 -4.16
N ILE A 269 -2.27 -16.90 -5.17
CA ILE A 269 -3.18 -16.55 -6.25
C ILE A 269 -2.70 -17.30 -7.49
N THR A 270 -3.58 -18.08 -8.06
CA THR A 270 -3.31 -18.84 -9.29
C THR A 270 -4.16 -18.29 -10.40
N SER A 271 -3.53 -17.85 -11.48
CA SER A 271 -4.22 -17.40 -12.68
C SER A 271 -4.83 -18.56 -13.48
N ARG A 272 -5.61 -18.23 -14.51
CA ARG A 272 -6.19 -19.22 -15.41
C ARG A 272 -5.13 -20.08 -16.10
N ASN A 273 -3.95 -19.53 -16.36
CA ASN A 273 -2.83 -20.22 -16.99
C ASN A 273 -1.88 -20.88 -15.98
N ASN A 274 -2.32 -21.09 -14.73
CA ASN A 274 -1.56 -21.71 -13.66
C ASN A 274 -0.31 -20.91 -13.20
N ILE A 275 -0.26 -19.62 -13.48
CA ILE A 275 0.79 -18.76 -12.93
C ILE A 275 0.43 -18.46 -11.48
N VAL A 276 1.38 -18.71 -10.56
CA VAL A 276 1.15 -18.59 -9.12
C VAL A 276 1.89 -17.38 -8.55
N ILE A 277 1.17 -16.58 -7.81
CA ILE A 277 1.73 -15.52 -6.94
C ILE A 277 1.54 -15.95 -5.50
N ARG A 278 2.60 -15.85 -4.71
CA ARG A 278 2.58 -16.11 -3.26
C ARG A 278 2.53 -14.79 -2.51
N PHE A 279 1.81 -14.77 -1.40
CA PHE A 279 1.75 -13.61 -0.51
C PHE A 279 1.49 -14.04 0.93
N THR A 280 1.84 -13.18 1.87
CA THR A 280 1.70 -13.42 3.29
C THR A 280 0.67 -12.47 3.90
N LEU A 281 -0.19 -12.96 4.77
CA LEU A 281 -1.14 -12.14 5.50
C LEU A 281 -0.83 -12.11 7.00
N PRO A 282 -1.08 -10.99 7.69
CA PRO A 282 -1.10 -10.98 9.16
C PRO A 282 -2.07 -12.03 9.70
N ASN A 283 -1.65 -12.73 10.77
CA ASN A 283 -2.38 -13.89 11.31
C ASN A 283 -3.86 -13.64 11.60
N LEU A 284 -4.21 -12.50 12.16
CA LEU A 284 -5.60 -12.19 12.47
C LEU A 284 -6.41 -11.82 11.24
N LEU A 285 -5.79 -11.14 10.27
CA LEU A 285 -6.45 -10.86 9.00
C LEU A 285 -6.77 -12.16 8.27
N GLN A 286 -5.84 -13.11 8.28
CA GLN A 286 -6.07 -14.46 7.74
C GLN A 286 -7.24 -15.15 8.45
N LYS A 287 -7.24 -15.18 9.79
CA LYS A 287 -8.32 -15.79 10.56
C LYS A 287 -9.67 -15.14 10.27
N TYR A 288 -9.70 -13.82 10.13
CA TYR A 288 -10.92 -13.08 9.76
C TYR A 288 -11.40 -13.49 8.37
N MET A 289 -10.51 -13.55 7.38
CA MET A 289 -10.87 -13.95 6.02
C MET A 289 -11.35 -15.40 5.96
N VAL A 290 -10.66 -16.33 6.66
CA VAL A 290 -11.04 -17.75 6.71
C VAL A 290 -12.36 -17.93 7.44
N SER A 291 -12.59 -17.24 8.55
CA SER A 291 -13.86 -17.31 9.27
C SER A 291 -15.04 -16.77 8.46
N ASP A 292 -14.81 -15.75 7.67
CA ASP A 292 -15.80 -15.19 6.75
C ASP A 292 -16.13 -16.20 5.62
N LEU A 293 -15.12 -16.92 5.11
CA LEU A 293 -15.30 -17.99 4.13
C LEU A 293 -16.08 -19.18 4.71
N ASN A 294 -15.71 -19.67 5.89
CA ASN A 294 -16.41 -20.79 6.53
C ASN A 294 -17.88 -20.43 6.83
N ARG A 295 -18.13 -19.19 7.26
CA ARG A 295 -19.51 -18.71 7.47
C ARG A 295 -20.30 -18.64 6.17
N ILE A 296 -19.64 -18.46 5.04
CA ILE A 296 -20.25 -18.49 3.72
C ILE A 296 -20.63 -19.91 3.33
N GLU A 297 -19.75 -20.90 3.56
CA GLU A 297 -20.05 -22.30 3.31
C GLU A 297 -21.23 -22.80 4.17
N GLU A 298 -21.26 -22.40 5.45
CA GLU A 298 -22.34 -22.75 6.38
C GLU A 298 -23.67 -22.06 6.04
N ASN A 299 -23.66 -20.87 5.45
CA ASN A 299 -24.84 -20.07 5.14
C ASN A 299 -25.04 -19.82 3.65
N ALA A 300 -24.56 -20.69 2.78
CA ALA A 300 -24.56 -20.55 1.32
C ALA A 300 -25.91 -20.16 0.68
N ILE A 301 -27.02 -20.33 1.38
CA ILE A 301 -28.37 -19.96 0.93
C ILE A 301 -28.68 -18.48 1.22
N HIS A 302 -27.97 -17.81 2.12
CA HIS A 302 -28.33 -16.48 2.61
C HIS A 302 -27.32 -15.37 2.38
N ILE A 303 -26.11 -15.68 1.93
CA ILE A 303 -25.08 -14.67 1.74
C ILE A 303 -24.95 -14.33 0.27
N LYS A 304 -25.40 -13.14 -0.09
CA LYS A 304 -25.04 -12.53 -1.37
C LYS A 304 -23.52 -12.48 -1.46
N GLU A 305 -22.97 -13.13 -2.47
CA GLU A 305 -21.58 -13.09 -2.93
C GLU A 305 -20.57 -12.52 -1.93
N SER A 306 -19.76 -13.38 -1.35
CA SER A 306 -18.76 -12.95 -0.38
C SER A 306 -17.74 -12.02 -1.01
N LYS A 307 -17.10 -11.25 -0.14
CA LYS A 307 -16.01 -10.35 -0.52
C LYS A 307 -14.87 -11.03 -1.28
N ILE A 308 -14.73 -12.33 -1.11
CA ILE A 308 -13.65 -13.15 -1.72
C ILE A 308 -14.15 -13.90 -2.95
N GLU A 309 -15.43 -14.29 -3.04
CA GLU A 309 -15.99 -14.99 -4.19
C GLU A 309 -15.82 -14.23 -5.52
N LYS A 310 -15.74 -12.90 -5.48
CA LYS A 310 -15.48 -12.10 -6.69
C LYS A 310 -14.07 -12.25 -7.24
N PHE A 311 -13.14 -12.80 -6.47
CA PHE A 311 -11.76 -13.06 -6.86
C PHE A 311 -11.45 -14.56 -7.01
N VAL A 312 -12.31 -15.42 -6.49
CA VAL A 312 -12.22 -16.85 -6.70
C VAL A 312 -13.11 -17.21 -7.87
N SER A 313 -12.53 -17.70 -8.94
CA SER A 313 -13.31 -18.30 -10.00
C SER A 313 -14.10 -19.45 -9.40
N SER A 314 -15.38 -19.28 -9.25
CA SER A 314 -16.25 -20.42 -9.09
C SER A 314 -15.99 -21.37 -10.26
N ARG A 315 -15.77 -22.64 -10.00
CA ARG A 315 -15.88 -23.68 -11.02
C ARG A 315 -17.15 -23.40 -11.81
N PRO A 316 -17.18 -23.48 -13.14
CA PRO A 316 -18.40 -23.31 -13.89
C PRO A 316 -19.39 -24.37 -13.43
N GLY A 317 -20.29 -24.00 -12.56
CA GLY A 317 -21.52 -24.74 -12.31
C GLY A 317 -22.31 -24.81 -13.62
N PRO A 318 -23.21 -25.78 -13.80
CA PRO A 318 -23.98 -25.93 -15.02
C PRO A 318 -24.66 -24.58 -15.32
N ARG A 319 -24.47 -24.09 -16.54
CA ARG A 319 -24.98 -22.81 -17.05
C ARG A 319 -26.46 -22.63 -16.69
N SER A 320 -26.75 -21.87 -15.66
CA SER A 320 -28.06 -21.26 -15.54
C SER A 320 -28.08 -20.07 -16.49
N SER A 321 -28.95 -20.13 -17.46
CA SER A 321 -29.20 -19.09 -18.46
C SER A 321 -29.79 -17.84 -17.81
N ARG A 322 -28.99 -17.02 -17.16
CA ARG A 322 -29.38 -15.64 -16.78
C ARG A 322 -28.56 -14.69 -17.63
N ARG A 323 -29.27 -14.00 -18.55
CA ARG A 323 -28.75 -12.94 -19.40
C ARG A 323 -28.13 -11.84 -18.52
N PRO A 324 -27.01 -11.21 -18.94
CA PRO A 324 -26.45 -10.04 -18.25
C PRO A 324 -27.46 -8.88 -18.29
N TRP A 325 -27.51 -8.16 -17.21
CA TRP A 325 -28.33 -6.95 -17.02
C TRP A 325 -27.76 -5.70 -17.72
N TRP A 326 -27.41 -5.79 -18.98
CA TRP A 326 -27.11 -4.60 -19.78
C TRP A 326 -28.05 -4.59 -20.97
N PRO A 327 -28.83 -3.52 -21.17
CA PRO A 327 -29.59 -3.39 -22.40
C PRO A 327 -28.62 -3.21 -23.58
N ASP A 328 -28.83 -4.01 -24.62
CA ASP A 328 -28.16 -3.85 -25.89
C ASP A 328 -28.31 -2.39 -26.36
N ALA A 329 -27.19 -1.68 -26.48
CA ALA A 329 -27.07 -0.45 -27.24
C ALA A 329 -27.11 -0.84 -28.73
N GLY A 330 -28.28 -1.10 -29.24
CA GLY A 330 -28.54 -1.44 -30.61
C GLY A 330 -29.54 -0.49 -31.20
N SER A 331 -29.07 0.32 -32.14
CA SER A 331 -29.77 0.94 -33.24
C SER A 331 -30.96 1.89 -32.93
N ARG A 332 -30.66 3.17 -32.89
CA ARG A 332 -31.18 4.14 -33.87
C ARG A 332 -30.43 5.45 -33.77
#